data_46d37227c4d9ec0e6ff88667d774ccd7
#
_entry.id   46d37227c4d9ec0e6ff88667d774ccd7
#
_cell.length_a   1.000
_cell.length_b   1.000
_cell.length_c   1.000
_cell.angle_alpha   90.00
_cell.angle_beta   90.00
_cell.angle_gamma   90.00
#
_symmetry.space_group_name_H-M   'P 1'
#
loop_
_entity.id
_entity.type
_entity.pdbx_description
1 polymer ?
#
loop_
_entity_poly.entity_id
_entity_poly.type
_entity_poly.pdbx_seq_one_letter_code
_entity_poly.pdbx_strand_id
1 'polypeptide(L)'
;MATKGKVTGVIANMVLLAVDGPVAQNEICFINTGGDRLMAEVIKINGAKVYVQVFESTRRLRIGEEAEFTGHMLEVSLAPGMLSKNYDGLQNDLDKMEGVFLKRGDYTNPLDEEKIWYFEPLVKAGDTVVAAGWIGSVEENHQPLKIMAPFGIDGEWTVKSIAAAGEYKITDTIAVIVNAEGEEKKLNMIQKWPVRVSMTDYKEKPRPFKLLETGVRTIDTMNPIVEGGTGFIPGPFGTGKTVLQHAISKQAEADIVIIAACGERANEVVEIFTEFPELVDPHTGRKLMERTIIIANTSNMPVAAREASVYTAMTIAEYYRAMGLRVLLMADSTSRWAQALREMSNRMEELPGPDAFPMDISSIIANFYSRAGYVYLNNGEAGSITFIGTVSPAGGNLKEPVTENTKKVARCFYALEQDRADKKRYPAVNPIDSYSKYIEYPEFDKYITSLIGEGWIEMVNETKTRLLRGKEIAEQINILGDDGVPVEYHVTFWKSELIDFVVLQQDAFDEIDAVTPLERQQDILKMITDICRSEYKFEEFEEVSSFFKKVINICKQMNYSEFNGEKYNAYKVELEKLLATKQVSNE
;
A
#
# COMPACT_ATOMS: atom_id res chain seq x y z
N MET A 1 24.06 23.36 -23.67
CA MET A 1 23.50 24.57 -23.01
C MET A 1 22.11 24.22 -22.57
N ALA A 2 21.71 24.61 -21.37
CA ALA A 2 20.34 24.38 -20.90
C ALA A 2 19.35 25.17 -21.76
N THR A 3 18.25 24.53 -22.19
CA THR A 3 17.19 25.22 -22.93
C THR A 3 16.54 26.27 -22.05
N LYS A 4 16.27 27.44 -22.60
CA LYS A 4 15.57 28.53 -21.93
C LYS A 4 14.20 28.74 -22.54
N GLY A 5 13.29 29.27 -21.75
CA GLY A 5 11.93 29.61 -22.17
C GLY A 5 11.46 30.91 -21.57
N LYS A 6 10.43 31.50 -22.16
CA LYS A 6 9.75 32.70 -21.66
C LYS A 6 8.26 32.42 -21.47
N VAL A 7 7.71 32.89 -20.37
CA VAL A 7 6.27 32.77 -20.07
C VAL A 7 5.49 33.63 -21.10
N THR A 8 4.57 32.97 -21.81
CA THR A 8 3.68 33.60 -22.79
C THR A 8 2.21 33.57 -22.37
N GLY A 9 1.85 32.73 -21.42
CA GLY A 9 0.49 32.63 -20.89
C GLY A 9 0.44 31.85 -19.57
N VAL A 10 -0.58 32.13 -18.75
CA VAL A 10 -0.81 31.47 -17.47
C VAL A 10 -2.29 31.12 -17.35
N ILE A 11 -2.60 29.85 -17.12
CA ILE A 11 -3.96 29.33 -16.92
C ILE A 11 -3.97 28.50 -15.63
N ALA A 12 -4.38 29.10 -14.53
CA ALA A 12 -4.25 28.49 -13.21
C ALA A 12 -2.79 28.02 -12.95
N ASN A 13 -2.55 26.74 -12.68
CA ASN A 13 -1.20 26.20 -12.49
C ASN A 13 -0.53 25.72 -13.79
N MET A 14 -1.19 25.85 -14.93
CA MET A 14 -0.61 25.57 -16.23
C MET A 14 -0.01 26.85 -16.82
N VAL A 15 1.24 26.78 -17.27
CA VAL A 15 1.99 27.90 -17.85
C VAL A 15 2.41 27.53 -19.26
N LEU A 16 2.24 28.49 -20.18
CA LEU A 16 2.67 28.37 -21.55
C LEU A 16 4.01 29.06 -21.70
N LEU A 17 5.00 28.33 -22.20
CA LEU A 17 6.36 28.82 -22.47
C LEU A 17 6.64 28.82 -23.96
N ALA A 18 7.34 29.84 -24.45
CA ALA A 18 8.03 29.82 -25.72
C ALA A 18 9.50 29.43 -25.45
N VAL A 19 10.00 28.38 -26.11
CA VAL A 19 11.33 27.83 -25.88
C VAL A 19 12.28 28.05 -27.04
N ASP A 20 13.57 28.15 -26.74
CA ASP A 20 14.65 28.42 -27.71
C ASP A 20 15.49 27.17 -28.06
N GLY A 21 15.16 26.00 -27.51
CA GLY A 21 15.89 24.76 -27.71
C GLY A 21 15.04 23.51 -27.56
N PRO A 22 15.64 22.32 -27.62
CA PRO A 22 14.96 21.08 -27.46
C PRO A 22 14.47 20.89 -26.00
N VAL A 23 13.26 20.34 -25.85
CA VAL A 23 12.64 20.03 -24.58
C VAL A 23 12.01 18.64 -24.66
N ALA A 24 12.10 17.84 -23.61
CA ALA A 24 11.51 16.52 -23.54
C ALA A 24 10.18 16.52 -22.76
N GLN A 25 9.34 15.52 -23.03
CA GLN A 25 8.13 15.24 -22.23
C GLN A 25 8.52 14.87 -20.79
N ASN A 26 7.76 15.37 -19.82
CA ASN A 26 8.00 15.20 -18.38
C ASN A 26 9.31 15.83 -17.86
N GLU A 27 10.01 16.63 -18.66
CA GLU A 27 11.19 17.36 -18.22
C GLU A 27 10.84 18.42 -17.18
N ILE A 28 11.69 18.60 -16.18
CA ILE A 28 11.54 19.63 -15.17
C ILE A 28 12.15 20.95 -15.66
N CYS A 29 11.45 22.04 -15.39
CA CYS A 29 11.97 23.39 -15.53
C CYS A 29 11.70 24.22 -14.28
N PHE A 30 12.44 25.29 -14.12
CA PHE A 30 12.24 26.28 -13.07
C PHE A 30 11.89 27.63 -13.68
N ILE A 31 10.78 28.23 -13.21
CA ILE A 31 10.33 29.55 -13.64
C ILE A 31 10.75 30.56 -12.56
N ASN A 32 11.54 31.55 -12.95
CA ASN A 32 12.03 32.59 -12.04
C ASN A 32 11.02 33.74 -11.99
N THR A 33 10.46 34.03 -10.82
CA THR A 33 9.45 35.08 -10.62
C THR A 33 9.64 35.79 -9.29
N GLY A 34 9.90 37.11 -9.34
CA GLY A 34 9.93 37.98 -8.16
C GLY A 34 10.88 37.57 -7.03
N GLY A 35 11.91 36.80 -7.34
CA GLY A 35 12.86 36.23 -6.36
C GLY A 35 12.57 34.77 -5.98
N ASP A 36 11.41 34.24 -6.34
CA ASP A 36 11.06 32.84 -6.15
C ASP A 36 11.45 32.01 -7.40
N ARG A 37 11.72 30.73 -7.19
CA ARG A 37 12.02 29.78 -8.25
C ARG A 37 11.01 28.65 -8.21
N LEU A 38 10.08 28.64 -9.17
CA LEU A 38 8.96 27.69 -9.18
C LEU A 38 9.27 26.47 -10.03
N MET A 39 9.16 25.28 -9.46
CA MET A 39 9.33 24.02 -10.19
C MET A 39 8.11 23.74 -11.05
N ALA A 40 8.33 23.27 -12.28
CA ALA A 40 7.28 22.86 -13.20
C ALA A 40 7.71 21.66 -14.04
N GLU A 41 6.73 20.87 -14.49
CA GLU A 41 6.92 19.69 -15.34
C GLU A 41 6.28 19.92 -16.71
N VAL A 42 6.98 19.51 -17.76
CA VAL A 42 6.47 19.57 -19.14
C VAL A 42 5.36 18.53 -19.33
N ILE A 43 4.16 19.00 -19.67
CA ILE A 43 2.99 18.15 -19.91
C ILE A 43 2.60 18.03 -21.36
N LYS A 44 2.94 19.03 -22.21
CA LYS A 44 2.62 19.01 -23.64
C LYS A 44 3.60 19.88 -24.42
N ILE A 45 4.02 19.39 -25.57
CA ILE A 45 4.91 20.09 -26.48
C ILE A 45 4.19 20.29 -27.81
N ASN A 46 4.18 21.53 -28.33
CA ASN A 46 3.62 21.87 -29.62
C ASN A 46 4.55 22.82 -30.35
N GLY A 47 5.53 22.26 -31.05
CA GLY A 47 6.62 23.02 -31.68
C GLY A 47 7.44 23.77 -30.63
N ALA A 48 7.60 25.09 -30.82
CA ALA A 48 8.30 25.96 -29.87
C ALA A 48 7.44 26.38 -28.65
N LYS A 49 6.19 25.95 -28.59
CA LYS A 49 5.29 26.21 -27.46
C LYS A 49 5.24 25.00 -26.56
N VAL A 50 5.58 25.18 -25.29
CA VAL A 50 5.60 24.14 -24.29
C VAL A 50 4.62 24.48 -23.16
N TYR A 51 3.76 23.54 -22.80
CA TYR A 51 2.86 23.64 -21.68
C TYR A 51 3.50 22.95 -20.48
N VAL A 52 3.65 23.68 -19.39
CA VAL A 52 4.20 23.16 -18.16
C VAL A 52 3.19 23.28 -17.03
N GLN A 53 3.15 22.29 -16.17
CA GLN A 53 2.35 22.29 -14.96
C GLN A 53 3.24 22.67 -13.77
N VAL A 54 2.95 23.81 -13.15
CA VAL A 54 3.68 24.27 -11.96
C VAL A 54 3.23 23.49 -10.73
N PHE A 55 4.19 23.01 -9.92
CA PHE A 55 3.92 22.27 -8.69
C PHE A 55 3.46 23.14 -7.53
N GLU A 56 3.52 24.45 -7.67
CA GLU A 56 3.21 25.43 -6.66
C GLU A 56 2.17 26.46 -7.16
N SER A 57 1.86 27.45 -6.31
CA SER A 57 0.95 28.53 -6.70
C SER A 57 1.58 29.46 -7.74
N THR A 58 0.91 29.65 -8.86
CA THR A 58 1.29 30.58 -9.93
C THR A 58 0.91 32.04 -9.66
N ARG A 59 0.41 32.36 -8.46
CA ARG A 59 0.05 33.74 -8.09
C ARG A 59 1.25 34.67 -8.29
N ARG A 60 1.01 35.81 -8.93
CA ARG A 60 2.01 36.86 -9.29
C ARG A 60 2.98 36.45 -10.41
N LEU A 61 2.84 35.29 -11.04
CA LEU A 61 3.61 34.95 -12.24
C LEU A 61 3.20 35.86 -13.40
N ARG A 62 4.17 36.40 -14.12
CA ARG A 62 3.94 37.36 -15.20
C ARG A 62 4.42 36.86 -16.56
N ILE A 63 3.78 37.32 -17.60
CA ILE A 63 4.26 37.10 -18.99
C ILE A 63 5.64 37.76 -19.16
N GLY A 64 6.55 37.06 -19.84
CA GLY A 64 7.92 37.50 -20.10
C GLY A 64 8.95 37.01 -19.06
N GLU A 65 8.53 36.39 -17.94
CA GLU A 65 9.46 35.80 -17.00
C GLU A 65 10.18 34.59 -17.61
N GLU A 66 11.41 34.34 -17.14
CA GLU A 66 12.29 33.32 -17.72
C GLU A 66 12.10 31.97 -17.05
N ALA A 67 12.18 30.90 -17.84
CA ALA A 67 12.23 29.52 -17.40
C ALA A 67 13.53 28.86 -17.87
N GLU A 68 14.07 27.97 -17.01
CA GLU A 68 15.29 27.21 -17.28
C GLU A 68 14.95 25.71 -17.20
N PHE A 69 15.23 24.97 -18.26
CA PHE A 69 15.00 23.53 -18.34
C PHE A 69 16.21 22.76 -17.82
N THR A 70 15.96 21.67 -17.10
CA THR A 70 17.00 20.92 -16.39
C THR A 70 17.61 19.77 -17.19
N GLY A 71 16.94 19.32 -18.24
CA GLY A 71 17.35 18.16 -19.03
C GLY A 71 16.97 16.81 -18.40
N HIS A 72 16.28 16.80 -17.27
CA HIS A 72 15.85 15.56 -16.59
C HIS A 72 14.41 15.66 -16.08
N MET A 73 13.79 14.50 -15.84
CA MET A 73 12.45 14.38 -15.25
C MET A 73 12.48 14.68 -13.74
N LEU A 74 11.30 14.68 -13.11
CA LEU A 74 11.22 14.71 -11.65
C LEU A 74 11.90 13.48 -11.07
N GLU A 75 12.91 13.69 -10.23
CA GLU A 75 13.72 12.66 -9.61
C GLU A 75 13.55 12.67 -8.09
N VAL A 76 13.72 11.51 -7.47
CA VAL A 76 13.91 11.36 -6.03
C VAL A 76 15.35 11.01 -5.70
N SER A 77 15.82 11.49 -4.56
CA SER A 77 17.14 11.16 -3.99
C SER A 77 16.99 9.98 -3.05
N LEU A 78 17.67 8.89 -3.35
CA LEU A 78 17.57 7.60 -2.67
C LEU A 78 18.89 7.29 -1.97
N ALA A 79 18.88 7.25 -0.64
CA ALA A 79 20.04 6.99 0.18
C ALA A 79 19.64 6.52 1.58
N PRO A 80 20.57 6.03 2.42
CA PRO A 80 20.33 5.88 3.86
C PRO A 80 19.91 7.21 4.50
N GLY A 81 19.02 7.16 5.49
CA GLY A 81 18.49 8.33 6.18
C GLY A 81 17.07 8.72 5.78
N MET A 82 16.37 7.88 5.01
CA MET A 82 14.97 8.12 4.65
C MET A 82 13.95 7.47 5.61
N LEU A 83 14.36 6.45 6.38
CA LEU A 83 13.47 5.85 7.37
C LEU A 83 13.13 6.85 8.48
N SER A 84 11.94 6.74 9.03
CA SER A 84 11.38 7.64 10.05
C SER A 84 11.15 9.07 9.57
N LYS A 85 11.11 9.30 8.25
CA LYS A 85 10.96 10.62 7.65
C LYS A 85 9.55 10.86 7.11
N ASN A 86 9.18 12.15 7.16
CA ASN A 86 7.96 12.67 6.58
C ASN A 86 8.32 13.56 5.38
N TYR A 87 7.90 13.14 4.18
CA TYR A 87 8.13 13.90 2.95
C TYR A 87 6.82 14.38 2.34
N ASP A 88 6.91 15.41 1.50
CA ASP A 88 5.84 15.73 0.57
C ASP A 88 5.97 14.94 -0.75
N GLY A 89 5.05 15.19 -1.71
CA GLY A 89 5.06 14.53 -3.01
C GLY A 89 6.28 14.84 -3.89
N LEU A 90 7.05 15.88 -3.58
CA LEU A 90 8.28 16.26 -4.25
C LEU A 90 9.54 15.88 -3.43
N GLN A 91 9.36 15.08 -2.39
CA GLN A 91 10.41 14.65 -1.45
C GLN A 91 11.03 15.80 -0.63
N ASN A 92 10.29 16.87 -0.37
CA ASN A 92 10.74 17.84 0.64
C ASN A 92 10.57 17.26 2.03
N ASP A 93 11.58 17.40 2.89
CA ASP A 93 11.56 16.94 4.28
C ASP A 93 10.67 17.89 5.11
N LEU A 94 9.48 17.40 5.49
CA LEU A 94 8.47 18.18 6.21
C LEU A 94 8.90 18.47 7.66
N ASP A 95 9.77 17.68 8.24
CA ASP A 95 10.29 17.90 9.59
C ASP A 95 11.22 19.13 9.68
N LYS A 96 11.79 19.56 8.53
CA LYS A 96 12.63 20.75 8.40
C LYS A 96 11.84 22.03 8.06
N MET A 97 10.53 21.90 7.81
CA MET A 97 9.68 23.00 7.39
C MET A 97 8.93 23.61 8.56
N GLU A 98 8.79 24.94 8.58
CA GLU A 98 7.92 25.64 9.51
C GLU A 98 6.45 25.53 9.06
N GLY A 99 5.74 24.47 9.50
CA GLY A 99 4.30 24.25 9.25
C GLY A 99 4.01 23.13 8.24
N VAL A 100 2.73 22.74 8.16
CA VAL A 100 2.22 21.60 7.37
C VAL A 100 2.17 21.91 5.86
N PHE A 101 2.46 23.14 5.44
CA PHE A 101 2.31 23.59 4.06
C PHE A 101 3.61 24.13 3.48
N LEU A 102 3.95 23.69 2.27
CA LEU A 102 5.02 24.23 1.45
C LEU A 102 4.84 25.75 1.26
N LYS A 103 5.86 26.51 1.68
CA LYS A 103 6.00 27.91 1.26
C LYS A 103 6.48 27.92 -0.18
N ARG A 104 5.94 28.82 -0.98
CA ARG A 104 6.27 28.99 -2.39
C ARG A 104 7.78 29.23 -2.58
N GLY A 105 8.41 28.42 -3.46
CA GLY A 105 9.85 28.54 -3.76
C GLY A 105 10.78 27.99 -2.67
N ASP A 106 10.24 27.32 -1.66
CA ASP A 106 11.02 26.75 -0.55
C ASP A 106 11.16 25.23 -0.74
N TYR A 107 12.36 24.78 -1.09
CA TYR A 107 12.70 23.37 -1.27
C TYR A 107 13.70 22.95 -0.19
N THR A 108 13.44 21.82 0.47
CA THR A 108 14.34 21.28 1.46
C THR A 108 15.18 20.15 0.87
N ASN A 109 16.40 19.95 1.37
CA ASN A 109 17.16 18.75 1.05
C ASN A 109 16.49 17.55 1.74
N PRO A 110 16.07 16.51 0.99
CA PRO A 110 15.41 15.33 1.54
C PRO A 110 16.33 14.48 2.41
N LEU A 111 17.64 14.63 2.28
CA LEU A 111 18.66 13.83 2.96
C LEU A 111 19.47 14.66 3.93
N ASP A 112 19.97 14.02 4.97
CA ASP A 112 20.97 14.59 5.86
C ASP A 112 22.37 14.18 5.38
N GLU A 113 23.03 15.08 4.64
CA GLU A 113 24.35 14.85 4.06
C GLU A 113 25.48 14.88 5.10
N GLU A 114 25.24 15.41 6.30
CA GLU A 114 26.23 15.48 7.37
C GLU A 114 26.24 14.24 8.26
N LYS A 115 25.19 13.42 8.21
CA LYS A 115 25.09 12.20 8.99
C LYS A 115 26.14 11.18 8.57
N ILE A 116 26.81 10.59 9.55
CA ILE A 116 27.86 9.58 9.37
C ILE A 116 27.23 8.19 9.45
N TRP A 117 27.61 7.32 8.53
CA TRP A 117 27.15 5.94 8.41
C TRP A 117 28.34 4.98 8.45
N TYR A 118 28.21 3.87 9.16
CA TYR A 118 29.20 2.80 9.12
C TYR A 118 28.97 1.93 7.89
N PHE A 119 29.89 2.04 6.93
CA PHE A 119 29.83 1.29 5.66
C PHE A 119 30.63 -0.01 5.78
N GLU A 120 30.03 -1.11 5.34
CA GLU A 120 30.69 -2.41 5.19
C GLU A 120 30.68 -2.84 3.72
N PRO A 121 31.85 -3.05 3.08
CA PRO A 121 31.90 -3.50 1.69
C PRO A 121 31.44 -4.96 1.57
N LEU A 122 30.63 -5.25 0.54
CA LEU A 122 30.18 -6.60 0.19
C LEU A 122 30.91 -7.16 -1.02
N VAL A 123 31.66 -6.33 -1.74
CA VAL A 123 32.45 -6.71 -2.93
C VAL A 123 33.90 -6.28 -2.74
N LYS A 124 34.79 -6.78 -3.59
CA LYS A 124 36.22 -6.46 -3.60
C LYS A 124 36.61 -5.85 -4.95
N ALA A 125 37.78 -5.18 -4.98
CA ALA A 125 38.38 -4.75 -6.24
C ALA A 125 38.61 -5.96 -7.17
N GLY A 126 38.16 -5.86 -8.41
CA GLY A 126 38.15 -6.92 -9.41
C GLY A 126 36.83 -7.66 -9.54
N ASP A 127 35.90 -7.53 -8.61
CA ASP A 127 34.57 -8.15 -8.73
C ASP A 127 33.73 -7.44 -9.80
N THR A 128 32.82 -8.17 -10.41
CA THR A 128 31.89 -7.67 -11.40
C THR A 128 30.57 -7.26 -10.74
N VAL A 129 30.02 -6.12 -11.12
CA VAL A 129 28.73 -5.61 -10.68
C VAL A 129 27.88 -5.21 -11.87
N VAL A 130 26.56 -5.35 -11.73
CA VAL A 130 25.54 -4.92 -12.69
C VAL A 130 24.65 -3.87 -12.06
N ALA A 131 23.71 -3.30 -12.82
CA ALA A 131 22.71 -2.37 -12.30
C ALA A 131 22.03 -2.93 -11.04
N ALA A 132 21.82 -2.09 -10.03
CA ALA A 132 21.30 -2.45 -8.71
C ALA A 132 22.07 -3.54 -7.94
N GLY A 133 23.27 -3.95 -8.41
CA GLY A 133 24.13 -4.91 -7.70
C GLY A 133 24.59 -4.37 -6.35
N TRP A 134 24.60 -5.21 -5.33
CA TRP A 134 24.98 -4.81 -3.97
C TRP A 134 26.49 -4.64 -3.84
N ILE A 135 26.95 -3.46 -3.46
CA ILE A 135 28.37 -3.14 -3.28
C ILE A 135 28.79 -3.01 -1.82
N GLY A 136 27.83 -2.70 -0.96
CA GLY A 136 28.08 -2.57 0.48
C GLY A 136 26.79 -2.58 1.27
N SER A 137 26.92 -2.39 2.58
CA SER A 137 25.77 -2.26 3.49
C SER A 137 26.03 -1.20 4.54
N VAL A 138 24.94 -0.62 5.03
CA VAL A 138 24.89 0.26 6.21
C VAL A 138 23.69 -0.16 7.05
N GLU A 139 23.72 0.12 8.34
CA GLU A 139 22.59 -0.13 9.24
C GLU A 139 21.81 1.17 9.47
N GLU A 140 20.50 1.13 9.25
CA GLU A 140 19.57 2.20 9.59
C GLU A 140 18.42 1.64 10.42
N ASN A 141 18.20 2.17 11.63
CA ASN A 141 17.13 1.74 12.52
C ASN A 141 17.07 0.20 12.70
N HIS A 142 18.24 -0.44 12.82
CA HIS A 142 18.39 -1.90 12.90
C HIS A 142 18.00 -2.68 11.63
N GLN A 143 17.85 -1.99 10.52
CA GLN A 143 17.67 -2.61 9.20
C GLN A 143 19.00 -2.57 8.43
N PRO A 144 19.49 -3.71 7.93
CA PRO A 144 20.68 -3.76 7.09
C PRO A 144 20.34 -3.32 5.66
N LEU A 145 20.54 -2.03 5.38
CA LEU A 145 20.30 -1.48 4.04
C LEU A 145 21.48 -1.77 3.11
N LYS A 146 21.18 -2.04 1.85
CA LYS A 146 22.20 -2.30 0.83
C LYS A 146 22.54 -1.03 0.06
N ILE A 147 23.83 -0.78 -0.09
CA ILE A 147 24.34 0.22 -1.01
C ILE A 147 24.56 -0.48 -2.36
N MET A 148 24.00 0.10 -3.41
CA MET A 148 23.89 -0.55 -4.71
C MET A 148 24.66 0.19 -5.79
N ALA A 149 25.12 -0.54 -6.80
CA ALA A 149 25.55 0.06 -8.05
C ALA A 149 24.39 0.84 -8.69
N PRO A 150 24.65 1.88 -9.48
CA PRO A 150 23.61 2.74 -10.03
C PRO A 150 22.56 1.95 -10.81
N PHE A 151 21.29 2.36 -10.65
CA PHE A 151 20.21 1.84 -11.49
C PHE A 151 20.41 2.25 -12.96
N GLY A 152 19.97 1.40 -13.88
CA GLY A 152 19.95 1.71 -15.31
C GLY A 152 21.33 1.83 -15.96
N ILE A 153 22.40 1.35 -15.33
CA ILE A 153 23.69 1.18 -16.01
C ILE A 153 23.63 -0.07 -16.89
N ASP A 154 24.12 0.07 -18.12
CA ASP A 154 24.15 -1.05 -19.07
C ASP A 154 25.34 -1.97 -18.83
N GLY A 155 25.12 -3.29 -18.94
CA GLY A 155 26.15 -4.30 -18.97
C GLY A 155 26.83 -4.56 -17.62
N GLU A 156 28.02 -5.15 -17.72
CA GLU A 156 28.85 -5.52 -16.56
C GLU A 156 29.92 -4.46 -16.32
N TRP A 157 30.11 -4.12 -15.06
CA TRP A 157 31.11 -3.16 -14.60
C TRP A 157 32.05 -3.85 -13.62
N THR A 158 33.34 -3.54 -13.67
CA THR A 158 34.34 -4.07 -12.73
C THR A 158 34.59 -3.06 -11.61
N VAL A 159 34.60 -3.52 -10.38
CA VAL A 159 34.99 -2.70 -9.22
C VAL A 159 36.49 -2.40 -9.28
N LYS A 160 36.85 -1.17 -9.60
CA LYS A 160 38.23 -0.71 -9.63
C LYS A 160 38.80 -0.51 -8.24
N SER A 161 38.01 0.11 -7.37
CA SER A 161 38.33 0.32 -5.96
C SER A 161 37.07 0.40 -5.12
N ILE A 162 37.19 0.03 -3.85
CA ILE A 162 36.12 0.13 -2.86
C ILE A 162 36.69 0.59 -1.53
N ALA A 163 35.94 1.41 -0.81
CA ALA A 163 36.29 1.88 0.52
C ALA A 163 36.36 0.71 1.51
N ALA A 164 37.25 0.80 2.47
CA ALA A 164 37.30 -0.15 3.59
C ALA A 164 36.10 0.04 4.52
N ALA A 165 35.81 -0.96 5.36
CA ALA A 165 34.82 -0.79 6.42
C ALA A 165 35.19 0.39 7.32
N GLY A 166 34.22 1.28 7.55
CA GLY A 166 34.46 2.51 8.31
C GLY A 166 33.32 3.52 8.20
N GLU A 167 33.54 4.68 8.76
CA GLU A 167 32.60 5.79 8.86
C GLU A 167 32.69 6.71 7.64
N TYR A 168 31.56 6.92 6.96
CA TYR A 168 31.45 7.75 5.75
C TYR A 168 30.15 8.54 5.76
N LYS A 169 30.16 9.70 5.10
CA LYS A 169 28.96 10.45 4.73
C LYS A 169 28.34 9.84 3.46
N ILE A 170 27.07 10.08 3.24
CA ILE A 170 26.39 9.60 2.03
C ILE A 170 26.97 10.20 0.73
N THR A 171 27.61 11.37 0.83
CA THR A 171 28.26 12.08 -0.30
C THR A 171 29.68 11.59 -0.59
N ASP A 172 30.32 10.86 0.34
CA ASP A 172 31.68 10.37 0.15
C ASP A 172 31.76 9.32 -0.94
N THR A 173 32.85 9.32 -1.70
CA THR A 173 33.08 8.28 -2.72
C THR A 173 33.45 6.97 -2.02
N ILE A 174 32.58 5.96 -2.14
CA ILE A 174 32.77 4.63 -1.54
C ILE A 174 33.30 3.58 -2.51
N ALA A 175 33.07 3.76 -3.80
CA ALA A 175 33.58 2.85 -4.82
C ALA A 175 33.85 3.57 -6.15
N VAL A 176 34.70 2.97 -6.97
CA VAL A 176 34.90 3.36 -8.37
C VAL A 176 34.70 2.11 -9.21
N ILE A 177 33.85 2.18 -10.20
CA ILE A 177 33.59 1.11 -11.17
C ILE A 177 34.04 1.53 -12.56
N VAL A 178 34.42 0.56 -13.38
CA VAL A 178 34.89 0.76 -14.76
C VAL A 178 34.21 -0.23 -15.69
N ASN A 179 33.73 0.23 -16.85
CA ASN A 179 33.17 -0.65 -17.87
C ASN A 179 34.24 -1.18 -18.84
N ALA A 180 33.85 -2.01 -19.78
CA ALA A 180 34.76 -2.60 -20.81
C ALA A 180 35.38 -1.53 -21.75
N GLU A 181 34.75 -0.35 -21.85
CA GLU A 181 35.21 0.76 -22.68
C GLU A 181 36.20 1.69 -21.95
N GLY A 182 36.43 1.43 -20.65
CA GLY A 182 37.33 2.21 -19.81
C GLY A 182 36.69 3.45 -19.19
N GLU A 183 35.37 3.60 -19.27
CA GLU A 183 34.64 4.64 -18.60
C GLU A 183 34.61 4.37 -17.09
N GLU A 184 34.99 5.37 -16.28
CA GLU A 184 34.99 5.27 -14.83
C GLU A 184 33.81 6.04 -14.23
N LYS A 185 33.12 5.41 -13.24
CA LYS A 185 32.10 6.06 -12.41
C LYS A 185 32.50 6.01 -10.93
N LYS A 186 32.50 7.17 -10.29
CA LYS A 186 32.63 7.28 -8.82
C LYS A 186 31.25 7.11 -8.21
N LEU A 187 31.15 6.22 -7.23
CA LEU A 187 29.91 5.90 -6.54
C LEU A 187 29.96 6.44 -5.11
N ASN A 188 28.87 7.03 -4.69
CA ASN A 188 28.57 7.36 -3.30
C ASN A 188 27.31 6.60 -2.86
N MET A 189 26.74 6.90 -1.71
CA MET A 189 25.56 6.21 -1.22
C MET A 189 24.25 6.80 -1.75
N ILE A 190 24.29 7.89 -2.53
CA ILE A 190 23.11 8.57 -3.07
C ILE A 190 22.85 8.10 -4.50
N GLN A 191 21.60 7.73 -4.79
CA GLN A 191 21.13 7.51 -6.14
C GLN A 191 19.99 8.46 -6.45
N LYS A 192 19.88 8.91 -7.69
CA LYS A 192 18.74 9.68 -8.21
C LYS A 192 18.01 8.87 -9.24
N TRP A 193 16.68 8.85 -9.14
CA TRP A 193 15.87 8.10 -10.08
C TRP A 193 14.59 8.87 -10.46
N PRO A 194 14.23 8.90 -11.77
CA PRO A 194 13.01 9.53 -12.22
C PRO A 194 11.77 8.82 -11.69
N VAL A 195 10.85 9.54 -11.05
CA VAL A 195 9.67 8.93 -10.40
C VAL A 195 8.71 8.25 -11.37
N ARG A 196 8.68 8.71 -12.63
CA ARG A 196 7.80 8.14 -13.67
C ARG A 196 8.35 6.90 -14.36
N VAL A 197 9.62 6.57 -14.11
CA VAL A 197 10.29 5.40 -14.70
C VAL A 197 10.36 4.30 -13.65
N SER A 198 9.81 3.12 -13.97
CA SER A 198 9.91 1.96 -13.08
C SER A 198 11.33 1.41 -13.04
N MET A 199 11.78 0.97 -11.86
CA MET A 199 13.04 0.24 -11.72
C MET A 199 12.85 -1.22 -12.13
N THR A 200 13.54 -1.63 -13.19
CA THR A 200 13.44 -2.97 -13.80
C THR A 200 14.73 -3.78 -13.70
N ASP A 201 15.67 -3.34 -12.87
CA ASP A 201 17.00 -3.96 -12.70
C ASP A 201 16.94 -5.21 -11.81
N TYR A 202 16.10 -6.18 -12.20
CA TYR A 202 15.93 -7.48 -11.55
C TYR A 202 15.93 -8.58 -12.60
N LYS A 203 16.24 -9.82 -12.18
CA LYS A 203 16.35 -10.98 -13.07
C LYS A 203 14.99 -11.43 -13.59
N GLU A 204 14.00 -11.52 -12.71
CA GLU A 204 12.70 -12.11 -13.01
C GLU A 204 11.62 -11.54 -12.09
N LYS A 205 10.40 -11.44 -12.61
CA LYS A 205 9.21 -11.06 -11.87
C LYS A 205 8.15 -12.17 -11.97
N PRO A 206 8.23 -13.20 -11.11
CA PRO A 206 7.30 -14.30 -11.12
C PRO A 206 5.93 -13.88 -10.57
N ARG A 207 4.94 -14.76 -10.74
CA ARG A 207 3.65 -14.61 -10.09
C ARG A 207 3.83 -14.73 -8.57
N PRO A 208 3.36 -13.73 -7.77
CA PRO A 208 3.49 -13.80 -6.32
C PRO A 208 2.57 -14.88 -5.73
N PHE A 209 3.04 -15.57 -4.71
CA PHE A 209 2.32 -16.70 -4.10
C PHE A 209 2.50 -16.82 -2.58
N LYS A 210 3.46 -16.13 -1.98
CA LYS A 210 3.68 -16.19 -0.53
C LYS A 210 2.66 -15.31 0.18
N LEU A 211 1.97 -15.84 1.19
CA LEU A 211 1.06 -15.04 2.00
C LEU A 211 1.80 -13.87 2.67
N LEU A 212 1.24 -12.68 2.58
CA LEU A 212 1.59 -11.58 3.47
C LEU A 212 0.65 -11.65 4.67
N GLU A 213 1.14 -12.13 5.80
CA GLU A 213 0.34 -12.22 7.03
C GLU A 213 0.07 -10.82 7.56
N THR A 214 -1.21 -10.46 7.63
CA THR A 214 -1.66 -9.13 8.10
C THR A 214 -2.18 -9.16 9.52
N GLY A 215 -2.40 -10.35 10.11
CA GLY A 215 -3.02 -10.52 11.40
C GLY A 215 -4.52 -10.19 11.45
N VAL A 216 -5.10 -9.78 10.31
CA VAL A 216 -6.52 -9.45 10.16
C VAL A 216 -7.27 -10.64 9.57
N ARG A 217 -8.12 -11.30 10.37
CA ARG A 217 -8.82 -12.55 9.99
C ARG A 217 -9.60 -12.44 8.69
N THR A 218 -10.34 -11.37 8.48
CA THR A 218 -11.13 -11.19 7.25
C THR A 218 -10.27 -11.06 5.98
N ILE A 219 -9.01 -10.67 6.13
CA ILE A 219 -8.03 -10.60 5.03
C ILE A 219 -7.34 -11.96 4.92
N ASP A 220 -6.56 -12.36 5.90
CA ASP A 220 -5.69 -13.53 5.82
C ASP A 220 -6.49 -14.82 5.60
N THR A 221 -7.64 -14.98 6.29
CA THR A 221 -8.48 -16.16 6.17
C THR A 221 -9.34 -16.17 4.92
N MET A 222 -10.06 -15.07 4.66
CA MET A 222 -11.10 -15.07 3.63
C MET A 222 -10.63 -14.55 2.27
N ASN A 223 -9.75 -13.55 2.26
CA ASN A 223 -9.32 -12.86 1.05
C ASN A 223 -7.83 -12.53 1.12
N PRO A 224 -6.94 -13.53 1.18
CA PRO A 224 -5.52 -13.33 1.45
C PRO A 224 -4.84 -12.46 0.39
N ILE A 225 -3.93 -11.60 0.86
CA ILE A 225 -2.98 -10.89 0.01
C ILE A 225 -1.62 -11.58 0.11
N VAL A 226 -0.83 -11.48 -0.93
CA VAL A 226 0.50 -12.10 -1.00
C VAL A 226 1.60 -11.06 -1.03
N GLU A 227 2.81 -11.43 -0.63
CA GLU A 227 4.00 -10.60 -0.79
C GLU A 227 4.18 -10.24 -2.26
N GLY A 228 4.24 -8.95 -2.57
CA GLY A 228 4.24 -8.47 -3.96
C GLY A 228 2.87 -8.46 -4.63
N GLY A 229 1.81 -8.65 -3.86
CA GLY A 229 0.44 -8.59 -4.34
C GLY A 229 -0.10 -7.18 -4.49
N THR A 230 -1.27 -7.08 -5.13
CA THR A 230 -1.99 -5.82 -5.32
C THR A 230 -3.40 -5.94 -4.79
N GLY A 231 -3.80 -4.97 -3.98
CA GLY A 231 -5.14 -4.89 -3.41
C GLY A 231 -5.66 -3.46 -3.35
N PHE A 232 -6.96 -3.32 -3.12
CA PHE A 232 -7.52 -2.03 -2.83
C PHE A 232 -8.75 -2.12 -1.93
N ILE A 233 -9.00 -1.05 -1.19
CA ILE A 233 -10.03 -0.93 -0.18
C ILE A 233 -10.99 0.20 -0.61
N PRO A 234 -12.03 -0.08 -1.37
CA PRO A 234 -13.06 0.91 -1.63
C PRO A 234 -14.08 0.94 -0.51
N GLY A 235 -14.58 2.13 -0.21
CA GLY A 235 -15.65 2.28 0.76
C GLY A 235 -16.06 3.72 0.98
N PRO A 236 -17.29 3.96 1.46
CA PRO A 236 -17.76 5.27 1.87
C PRO A 236 -16.92 5.88 2.99
N PHE A 237 -17.09 7.18 3.21
CA PHE A 237 -16.50 7.84 4.37
C PHE A 237 -17.10 7.28 5.68
N GLY A 238 -16.25 7.11 6.70
CA GLY A 238 -16.68 6.60 8.02
C GLY A 238 -16.80 5.08 8.14
N THR A 239 -16.45 4.30 7.12
CA THR A 239 -16.48 2.83 7.15
C THR A 239 -15.24 2.19 7.77
N GLY A 240 -14.29 3.00 8.28
CA GLY A 240 -13.07 2.51 8.93
C GLY A 240 -11.91 2.18 7.98
N LYS A 241 -11.85 2.82 6.79
CA LYS A 241 -10.71 2.65 5.85
C LYS A 241 -9.37 2.88 6.52
N THR A 242 -9.20 4.04 7.14
CA THR A 242 -7.94 4.44 7.79
C THR A 242 -7.58 3.50 8.94
N VAL A 243 -8.56 3.10 9.76
CA VAL A 243 -8.34 2.12 10.85
C VAL A 243 -7.84 0.79 10.31
N LEU A 244 -8.44 0.28 9.23
CA LEU A 244 -8.00 -0.95 8.60
C LEU A 244 -6.59 -0.83 8.01
N GLN A 245 -6.27 0.30 7.37
CA GLN A 245 -4.92 0.56 6.86
C GLN A 245 -3.88 0.63 7.98
N HIS A 246 -4.17 1.33 9.07
CA HIS A 246 -3.28 1.40 10.22
C HIS A 246 -3.08 0.01 10.84
N ALA A 247 -4.14 -0.79 10.98
CA ALA A 247 -4.04 -2.16 11.45
C ALA A 247 -3.12 -3.01 10.56
N ILE A 248 -3.32 -2.98 9.24
CA ILE A 248 -2.46 -3.70 8.29
C ILE A 248 -1.01 -3.20 8.37
N SER A 249 -0.79 -1.89 8.38
CA SER A 249 0.56 -1.30 8.45
C SER A 249 1.32 -1.68 9.71
N LYS A 250 0.61 -1.76 10.85
CA LYS A 250 1.17 -2.14 12.15
C LYS A 250 1.51 -3.62 12.21
N GLN A 251 0.65 -4.47 11.64
CA GLN A 251 0.66 -5.91 11.89
C GLN A 251 1.29 -6.72 10.77
N ALA A 252 1.31 -6.20 9.53
CA ALA A 252 1.85 -6.93 8.39
C ALA A 252 3.33 -7.25 8.56
N GLU A 253 3.71 -8.47 8.18
CA GLU A 253 5.09 -8.92 8.14
C GLU A 253 5.84 -8.29 6.95
N ALA A 254 6.04 -6.99 7.01
CA ALA A 254 6.84 -6.22 6.05
C ALA A 254 8.09 -5.65 6.72
N ASP A 255 9.19 -5.55 5.97
CA ASP A 255 10.42 -4.96 6.48
C ASP A 255 10.34 -3.43 6.46
N ILE A 256 9.71 -2.86 5.45
CA ILE A 256 9.49 -1.43 5.26
C ILE A 256 8.02 -1.14 4.99
N VAL A 257 7.50 -0.10 5.61
CA VAL A 257 6.15 0.41 5.38
C VAL A 257 6.25 1.82 4.77
N ILE A 258 5.53 2.06 3.70
CA ILE A 258 5.43 3.39 3.08
C ILE A 258 3.96 3.78 3.05
N ILE A 259 3.64 4.94 3.63
CA ILE A 259 2.29 5.49 3.63
C ILE A 259 2.27 6.71 2.71
N ALA A 260 1.46 6.64 1.67
CA ALA A 260 1.26 7.74 0.73
C ALA A 260 -0.13 8.36 0.94
N ALA A 261 -0.18 9.49 1.65
CA ALA A 261 -1.39 10.30 1.78
C ALA A 261 -1.52 11.21 0.54
N CYS A 262 -2.37 10.80 -0.42
CA CYS A 262 -2.48 11.43 -1.73
C CYS A 262 -3.66 12.39 -1.78
N GLY A 263 -3.45 13.65 -1.41
CA GLY A 263 -4.49 14.68 -1.48
C GLY A 263 -5.54 14.57 -0.37
N GLU A 264 -5.18 14.00 0.76
CA GLU A 264 -6.06 13.90 1.92
C GLU A 264 -6.27 15.25 2.62
N ARG A 265 -7.24 15.33 3.51
CA ARG A 265 -7.51 16.56 4.27
C ARG A 265 -6.37 16.82 5.23
N ALA A 266 -6.07 18.11 5.47
CA ALA A 266 -4.96 18.49 6.35
C ALA A 266 -5.07 17.89 7.76
N ASN A 267 -6.29 17.81 8.33
CA ASN A 267 -6.53 17.22 9.65
C ASN A 267 -6.28 15.69 9.66
N GLU A 268 -6.61 14.96 8.60
CA GLU A 268 -6.32 13.51 8.49
C GLU A 268 -4.81 13.27 8.38
N VAL A 269 -4.10 14.13 7.66
CA VAL A 269 -2.63 14.07 7.56
C VAL A 269 -1.97 14.40 8.92
N VAL A 270 -2.48 15.39 9.66
CA VAL A 270 -2.00 15.70 11.02
C VAL A 270 -2.25 14.53 11.96
N GLU A 271 -3.39 13.84 11.86
CA GLU A 271 -3.69 12.65 12.64
C GLU A 271 -2.65 11.54 12.38
N ILE A 272 -2.33 11.27 11.10
CA ILE A 272 -1.25 10.32 10.75
C ILE A 272 0.08 10.74 11.39
N PHE A 273 0.45 12.01 11.34
CA PHE A 273 1.72 12.49 11.91
C PHE A 273 1.77 12.46 13.44
N THR A 274 0.62 12.51 14.12
CA THR A 274 0.56 12.48 15.59
C THR A 274 0.36 11.08 16.15
N GLU A 275 -0.47 10.26 15.53
CA GLU A 275 -0.81 8.93 16.03
C GLU A 275 0.21 7.87 15.58
N PHE A 276 0.62 7.92 14.31
CA PHE A 276 1.48 6.88 13.74
C PHE A 276 2.84 6.73 14.44
N PRO A 277 3.54 7.79 14.85
CA PRO A 277 4.79 7.67 15.61
C PRO A 277 4.64 7.04 16.99
N GLU A 278 3.43 7.01 17.55
CA GLU A 278 3.17 6.38 18.86
C GLU A 278 2.85 4.89 18.74
N LEU A 279 2.58 4.38 17.53
CA LEU A 279 2.32 2.97 17.30
C LEU A 279 3.58 2.13 17.55
N VAL A 280 3.37 0.99 18.21
CA VAL A 280 4.42 0.00 18.47
C VAL A 280 4.25 -1.17 17.50
N ASP A 281 5.34 -1.58 16.88
CA ASP A 281 5.42 -2.77 16.05
C ASP A 281 5.31 -4.03 16.93
N PRO A 282 4.28 -4.86 16.76
CA PRO A 282 4.09 -6.04 17.59
C PRO A 282 5.18 -7.11 17.41
N HIS A 283 5.89 -7.11 16.28
CA HIS A 283 6.93 -8.10 15.99
C HIS A 283 8.27 -7.76 16.67
N THR A 284 8.58 -6.46 16.77
CA THR A 284 9.88 -6.01 17.29
C THR A 284 9.81 -5.32 18.65
N GLY A 285 8.62 -4.89 19.09
CA GLY A 285 8.41 -4.07 20.29
C GLY A 285 8.93 -2.64 20.17
N ARG A 286 9.39 -2.21 18.99
CA ARG A 286 9.90 -0.86 18.71
C ARG A 286 8.80 0.03 18.11
N LYS A 287 9.12 1.31 17.97
CA LYS A 287 8.21 2.23 17.29
C LYS A 287 8.07 1.85 15.80
N LEU A 288 6.82 1.76 15.33
CA LEU A 288 6.51 1.42 13.94
C LEU A 288 7.16 2.41 12.96
N MET A 289 7.29 3.67 13.36
CA MET A 289 7.91 4.73 12.57
C MET A 289 9.38 4.41 12.21
N GLU A 290 10.10 3.59 12.98
CA GLU A 290 11.49 3.21 12.68
C GLU A 290 11.64 2.50 11.33
N ARG A 291 10.61 1.77 10.87
CA ARG A 291 10.56 1.11 9.55
C ARG A 291 9.61 1.78 8.57
N THR A 292 9.18 3.02 8.84
CA THR A 292 8.14 3.67 8.06
C THR A 292 8.64 4.96 7.43
N ILE A 293 8.14 5.24 6.22
CA ILE A 293 8.26 6.51 5.52
C ILE A 293 6.86 7.01 5.20
N ILE A 294 6.58 8.29 5.46
CA ILE A 294 5.30 8.92 5.16
C ILE A 294 5.50 9.93 4.03
N ILE A 295 4.74 9.79 2.95
CA ILE A 295 4.66 10.76 1.87
C ILE A 295 3.31 11.47 2.00
N ALA A 296 3.31 12.72 2.45
CA ALA A 296 2.09 13.47 2.72
C ALA A 296 1.87 14.57 1.69
N ASN A 297 0.74 14.49 1.01
CA ASN A 297 0.28 15.54 0.12
C ASN A 297 -1.17 15.88 0.46
N THR A 298 -1.44 17.11 0.86
CA THR A 298 -2.79 17.52 1.24
C THR A 298 -3.62 17.98 0.04
N SER A 299 -4.95 17.98 0.20
CA SER A 299 -5.91 18.43 -0.82
C SER A 299 -5.74 19.91 -1.22
N ASN A 300 -5.08 20.71 -0.39
CA ASN A 300 -4.81 22.14 -0.64
C ASN A 300 -3.56 22.35 -1.51
N MET A 301 -2.74 21.32 -1.70
CA MET A 301 -1.56 21.40 -2.56
C MET A 301 -1.95 21.36 -4.04
N PRO A 302 -1.12 21.91 -4.93
CA PRO A 302 -1.35 21.91 -6.36
C PRO A 302 -1.54 20.52 -6.95
N VAL A 303 -2.32 20.45 -8.04
CA VAL A 303 -2.71 19.21 -8.71
C VAL A 303 -1.52 18.35 -9.11
N ALA A 304 -0.48 18.96 -9.67
CA ALA A 304 0.73 18.25 -10.11
C ALA A 304 1.48 17.59 -8.95
N ALA A 305 1.57 18.25 -7.80
CA ALA A 305 2.20 17.69 -6.61
C ALA A 305 1.39 16.49 -6.06
N ARG A 306 0.04 16.57 -6.11
CA ARG A 306 -0.84 15.44 -5.74
C ARG A 306 -0.65 14.24 -6.68
N GLU A 307 -0.53 14.51 -7.97
CA GLU A 307 -0.30 13.48 -8.99
C GLU A 307 1.07 12.83 -8.81
N ALA A 308 2.13 13.60 -8.58
CA ALA A 308 3.49 13.10 -8.42
C ALA A 308 3.69 12.25 -7.14
N SER A 309 2.93 12.51 -6.05
CA SER A 309 3.15 11.89 -4.74
C SER A 309 3.10 10.36 -4.76
N VAL A 310 2.20 9.76 -5.52
CA VAL A 310 2.10 8.29 -5.63
C VAL A 310 3.31 7.68 -6.33
N TYR A 311 3.85 8.36 -7.33
CA TYR A 311 5.03 7.91 -8.06
C TYR A 311 6.29 8.05 -7.19
N THR A 312 6.41 9.12 -6.42
CA THR A 312 7.48 9.30 -5.43
C THR A 312 7.48 8.15 -4.42
N ALA A 313 6.33 7.83 -3.85
CA ALA A 313 6.19 6.73 -2.91
C ALA A 313 6.55 5.37 -3.54
N MET A 314 6.09 5.11 -4.76
CA MET A 314 6.38 3.87 -5.48
C MET A 314 7.87 3.75 -5.81
N THR A 315 8.53 4.83 -6.21
CA THR A 315 9.97 4.82 -6.53
C THR A 315 10.81 4.54 -5.28
N ILE A 316 10.45 5.12 -4.14
CA ILE A 316 11.09 4.80 -2.86
C ILE A 316 10.86 3.32 -2.50
N ALA A 317 9.67 2.78 -2.74
CA ALA A 317 9.39 1.36 -2.53
C ALA A 317 10.25 0.45 -3.42
N GLU A 318 10.43 0.81 -4.69
CA GLU A 318 11.29 0.08 -5.63
C GLU A 318 12.76 0.07 -5.19
N TYR A 319 13.25 1.17 -4.62
CA TYR A 319 14.60 1.25 -4.06
C TYR A 319 14.82 0.22 -2.93
N TYR A 320 13.88 0.12 -1.98
CA TYR A 320 13.98 -0.88 -0.91
C TYR A 320 13.75 -2.32 -1.41
N ARG A 321 12.87 -2.51 -2.41
CA ARG A 321 12.71 -3.82 -3.06
C ARG A 321 14.01 -4.31 -3.69
N ALA A 322 14.80 -3.41 -4.30
CA ALA A 322 16.09 -3.74 -4.90
C ALA A 322 17.15 -4.17 -3.87
N MET A 323 16.92 -3.88 -2.58
CA MET A 323 17.73 -4.39 -1.46
C MET A 323 17.31 -5.77 -0.97
N GLY A 324 16.31 -6.41 -1.59
CA GLY A 324 15.77 -7.69 -1.14
C GLY A 324 14.79 -7.57 0.03
N LEU A 325 14.24 -6.38 0.29
CA LEU A 325 13.29 -6.13 1.38
C LEU A 325 11.84 -6.32 0.93
N ARG A 326 10.99 -6.69 1.87
CA ARG A 326 9.53 -6.76 1.72
C ARG A 326 8.94 -5.41 2.06
N VAL A 327 8.42 -4.72 1.05
CA VAL A 327 7.86 -3.38 1.19
C VAL A 327 6.34 -3.46 1.14
N LEU A 328 5.67 -2.85 2.12
CA LEU A 328 4.24 -2.58 2.09
C LEU A 328 4.02 -1.11 1.75
N LEU A 329 3.43 -0.84 0.59
CA LEU A 329 3.04 0.50 0.17
C LEU A 329 1.53 0.65 0.28
N MET A 330 1.10 1.59 1.12
CA MET A 330 -0.32 1.94 1.30
C MET A 330 -0.58 3.35 0.78
N ALA A 331 -1.58 3.50 -0.09
CA ALA A 331 -1.95 4.80 -0.65
C ALA A 331 -3.37 5.19 -0.26
N ASP A 332 -3.52 6.33 0.43
CA ASP A 332 -4.80 6.92 0.81
C ASP A 332 -4.92 8.36 0.27
N SER A 333 -5.83 8.67 -0.65
CA SER A 333 -6.63 7.74 -1.45
C SER A 333 -6.27 7.89 -2.92
N THR A 334 -6.25 6.77 -3.65
CA THR A 334 -6.01 6.78 -5.10
C THR A 334 -7.11 7.50 -5.88
N SER A 335 -8.29 7.71 -5.29
CA SER A 335 -9.35 8.57 -5.86
C SER A 335 -8.88 10.01 -6.03
N ARG A 336 -8.10 10.54 -5.09
CA ARG A 336 -7.58 11.91 -5.16
C ARG A 336 -6.49 12.04 -6.23
N TRP A 337 -5.69 11.00 -6.40
CA TRP A 337 -4.76 10.91 -7.52
C TRP A 337 -5.50 10.91 -8.87
N ALA A 338 -6.55 10.08 -9.02
CA ALA A 338 -7.37 10.05 -10.22
C ALA A 338 -8.09 11.40 -10.48
N GLN A 339 -8.55 12.10 -9.42
CA GLN A 339 -9.07 13.46 -9.54
C GLN A 339 -8.01 14.43 -10.07
N ALA A 340 -6.75 14.32 -9.62
CA ALA A 340 -5.66 15.15 -10.14
C ALA A 340 -5.45 14.91 -11.65
N LEU A 341 -5.46 13.65 -12.09
CA LEU A 341 -5.39 13.30 -13.51
C LEU A 341 -6.54 13.91 -14.30
N ARG A 342 -7.78 13.85 -13.77
CA ARG A 342 -8.97 14.46 -14.40
C ARG A 342 -8.82 15.97 -14.52
N GLU A 343 -8.36 16.65 -13.47
CA GLU A 343 -8.16 18.09 -13.49
C GLU A 343 -7.09 18.50 -14.51
N MET A 344 -6.01 17.74 -14.65
CA MET A 344 -4.95 18.00 -15.62
C MET A 344 -5.47 17.82 -17.06
N SER A 345 -6.11 16.70 -17.36
CA SER A 345 -6.66 16.42 -18.69
C SER A 345 -7.70 17.46 -19.13
N ASN A 346 -8.59 17.86 -18.21
CA ASN A 346 -9.58 18.90 -18.50
C ASN A 346 -8.94 20.28 -18.80
N ARG A 347 -7.84 20.63 -18.12
CA ARG A 347 -7.11 21.88 -18.40
C ARG A 347 -6.37 21.85 -19.75
N MET A 348 -5.97 20.65 -20.19
CA MET A 348 -5.34 20.46 -21.51
C MET A 348 -6.36 20.38 -22.64
N GLU A 349 -7.66 20.51 -22.32
CA GLU A 349 -8.76 20.39 -23.30
C GLU A 349 -8.74 19.06 -24.07
N GLU A 350 -8.33 17.98 -23.40
CA GLU A 350 -8.35 16.64 -23.96
C GLU A 350 -9.80 16.12 -24.04
N LEU A 351 -10.04 15.21 -24.98
CA LEU A 351 -11.35 14.56 -25.09
C LEU A 351 -11.64 13.76 -23.81
N PRO A 352 -12.73 14.09 -23.09
CA PRO A 352 -13.04 13.42 -21.84
C PRO A 352 -13.58 12.00 -22.07
N GLY A 353 -13.14 11.08 -21.21
CA GLY A 353 -13.77 9.77 -21.02
C GLY A 353 -14.98 9.82 -20.09
N PRO A 354 -15.44 8.66 -19.59
CA PRO A 354 -16.55 8.59 -18.62
C PRO A 354 -16.27 9.43 -17.38
N ASP A 355 -17.30 10.15 -16.90
CA ASP A 355 -17.22 11.06 -15.73
C ASP A 355 -16.11 12.12 -15.84
N ALA A 356 -15.77 12.54 -17.07
CA ALA A 356 -14.72 13.50 -17.38
C ALA A 356 -13.31 13.10 -16.95
N PHE A 357 -13.05 11.80 -16.71
CA PHE A 357 -11.70 11.28 -16.53
C PHE A 357 -10.96 11.19 -17.87
N PRO A 358 -9.61 11.14 -17.86
CA PRO A 358 -8.84 10.87 -19.09
C PRO A 358 -9.30 9.56 -19.76
N MET A 359 -9.29 9.51 -21.10
CA MET A 359 -9.67 8.30 -21.82
C MET A 359 -8.73 7.11 -21.53
N ASP A 360 -7.50 7.37 -21.21
CA ASP A 360 -6.44 6.39 -20.92
C ASP A 360 -6.28 6.07 -19.43
N ILE A 361 -7.20 6.51 -18.56
CA ILE A 361 -7.13 6.27 -17.10
C ILE A 361 -6.91 4.79 -16.76
N SER A 362 -7.49 3.89 -17.55
CA SER A 362 -7.32 2.44 -17.39
C SER A 362 -5.85 2.03 -17.55
N SER A 363 -5.17 2.55 -18.56
CA SER A 363 -3.75 2.29 -18.82
C SER A 363 -2.84 2.92 -17.75
N ILE A 364 -3.16 4.14 -17.32
CA ILE A 364 -2.41 4.83 -16.25
C ILE A 364 -2.45 4.03 -14.96
N ILE A 365 -3.65 3.59 -14.53
CA ILE A 365 -3.83 2.77 -13.33
C ILE A 365 -3.10 1.43 -13.49
N ALA A 366 -3.25 0.76 -14.65
CA ALA A 366 -2.61 -0.52 -14.89
C ALA A 366 -1.08 -0.43 -14.86
N ASN A 367 -0.50 0.58 -15.48
CA ASN A 367 0.94 0.82 -15.48
C ASN A 367 1.46 1.11 -14.07
N PHE A 368 0.73 1.90 -13.29
CA PHE A 368 1.13 2.17 -11.90
C PHE A 368 1.10 0.90 -11.04
N TYR A 369 -0.01 0.15 -11.04
CA TYR A 369 -0.14 -1.10 -10.28
C TYR A 369 0.87 -2.16 -10.72
N SER A 370 1.28 -2.15 -11.99
CA SER A 370 2.27 -3.09 -12.53
C SER A 370 3.66 -2.91 -11.94
N ARG A 371 3.97 -1.77 -11.32
CA ARG A 371 5.25 -1.52 -10.64
C ARG A 371 5.40 -2.32 -9.35
N ALA A 372 4.30 -2.58 -8.65
CA ALA A 372 4.28 -3.52 -7.53
C ALA A 372 4.58 -4.95 -7.99
N GLY A 373 5.07 -5.79 -7.11
CA GLY A 373 5.29 -7.19 -7.41
C GLY A 373 6.40 -7.83 -6.60
N TYR A 374 6.49 -9.15 -6.70
CA TYR A 374 7.57 -9.97 -6.19
C TYR A 374 8.61 -10.15 -7.27
N VAL A 375 9.88 -9.98 -6.96
CA VAL A 375 10.98 -10.07 -7.92
C VAL A 375 12.12 -10.94 -7.38
N TYR A 376 12.79 -11.66 -8.28
CA TYR A 376 14.10 -12.21 -8.01
C TYR A 376 15.17 -11.25 -8.54
N LEU A 377 16.06 -10.84 -7.64
CA LEU A 377 17.17 -9.94 -7.97
C LEU A 377 18.27 -10.69 -8.77
N ASN A 378 19.18 -9.94 -9.36
CA ASN A 378 20.28 -10.50 -10.15
C ASN A 378 21.23 -11.41 -9.34
N ASN A 379 21.30 -11.21 -8.01
CA ASN A 379 22.08 -12.04 -7.08
C ASN A 379 21.31 -13.28 -6.57
N GLY A 380 20.07 -13.50 -7.00
CA GLY A 380 19.22 -14.62 -6.58
C GLY A 380 18.37 -14.38 -5.34
N GLU A 381 18.57 -13.27 -4.63
CA GLU A 381 17.71 -12.85 -3.51
C GLU A 381 16.34 -12.37 -4.02
N ALA A 382 15.37 -12.31 -3.14
CA ALA A 382 14.02 -11.87 -3.47
C ALA A 382 13.66 -10.57 -2.74
N GLY A 383 12.92 -9.70 -3.44
CA GLY A 383 12.33 -8.51 -2.86
C GLY A 383 10.89 -8.35 -3.34
N SER A 384 10.07 -7.61 -2.59
CA SER A 384 8.67 -7.44 -2.97
C SER A 384 8.13 -6.05 -2.63
N ILE A 385 7.16 -5.60 -3.42
CA ILE A 385 6.29 -4.46 -3.10
C ILE A 385 4.87 -4.96 -3.12
N THR A 386 4.23 -4.99 -1.95
CA THR A 386 2.79 -5.19 -1.83
C THR A 386 2.12 -3.83 -1.83
N PHE A 387 1.21 -3.60 -2.76
CA PHE A 387 0.51 -2.32 -2.90
C PHE A 387 -0.96 -2.46 -2.51
N ILE A 388 -1.41 -1.63 -1.58
CA ILE A 388 -2.82 -1.53 -1.18
C ILE A 388 -3.25 -0.07 -1.29
N GLY A 389 -4.12 0.21 -2.27
CA GLY A 389 -4.73 1.53 -2.44
C GLY A 389 -6.09 1.61 -1.77
N THR A 390 -6.50 2.80 -1.32
CA THR A 390 -7.91 3.04 -0.98
C THR A 390 -8.59 3.80 -2.10
N VAL A 391 -9.88 3.57 -2.23
CA VAL A 391 -10.75 4.30 -3.14
C VAL A 391 -11.93 4.84 -2.34
N SER A 392 -12.22 6.13 -2.49
CA SER A 392 -13.38 6.78 -1.86
C SER A 392 -14.38 7.16 -2.94
N PRO A 393 -15.23 6.22 -3.39
CA PRO A 393 -16.17 6.47 -4.47
C PRO A 393 -17.22 7.49 -4.03
N ALA A 394 -17.53 8.46 -4.90
CA ALA A 394 -18.55 9.46 -4.65
C ALA A 394 -19.92 8.80 -4.41
N GLY A 395 -20.58 9.12 -3.29
CA GLY A 395 -21.86 8.52 -2.93
C GLY A 395 -21.83 7.01 -2.70
N GLY A 396 -20.65 6.40 -2.48
CA GLY A 396 -20.49 4.96 -2.29
C GLY A 396 -20.69 4.12 -3.57
N ASN A 397 -20.67 4.76 -4.73
CA ASN A 397 -20.90 4.08 -6.01
C ASN A 397 -19.67 3.30 -6.48
N LEU A 398 -19.63 1.99 -6.21
CA LEU A 398 -18.55 1.10 -6.64
C LEU A 398 -18.45 0.88 -8.16
N LYS A 399 -19.37 1.44 -8.94
CA LYS A 399 -19.38 1.39 -10.42
C LYS A 399 -18.76 2.63 -11.07
N GLU A 400 -18.19 3.54 -10.29
CA GLU A 400 -17.46 4.69 -10.83
C GLU A 400 -16.21 4.24 -11.63
N PRO A 401 -15.73 5.05 -12.60
CA PRO A 401 -14.61 4.67 -13.48
C PRO A 401 -13.33 4.28 -12.75
N VAL A 402 -12.96 4.97 -11.65
CA VAL A 402 -11.73 4.68 -10.89
C VAL A 402 -11.82 3.31 -10.24
N THR A 403 -12.92 3.02 -9.54
CA THR A 403 -13.15 1.73 -8.89
C THR A 403 -13.18 0.60 -9.91
N GLU A 404 -13.91 0.76 -11.00
CA GLU A 404 -14.03 -0.27 -12.05
C GLU A 404 -12.69 -0.54 -12.76
N ASN A 405 -11.89 0.49 -13.03
CA ASN A 405 -10.58 0.28 -13.64
C ASN A 405 -9.57 -0.32 -12.65
N THR A 406 -9.66 0.04 -11.37
CA THR A 406 -8.83 -0.57 -10.32
C THR A 406 -9.16 -2.05 -10.12
N LYS A 407 -10.44 -2.45 -10.16
CA LYS A 407 -10.86 -3.87 -10.11
C LYS A 407 -10.23 -4.73 -11.21
N LYS A 408 -9.97 -4.16 -12.38
CA LYS A 408 -9.38 -4.91 -13.52
C LYS A 408 -7.92 -5.27 -13.26
N VAL A 409 -7.19 -4.48 -12.48
CA VAL A 409 -5.76 -4.62 -12.27
C VAL A 409 -5.39 -5.15 -10.90
N ALA A 410 -6.08 -4.74 -9.84
CA ALA A 410 -5.87 -5.25 -8.49
C ALA A 410 -6.38 -6.69 -8.36
N ARG A 411 -5.64 -7.52 -7.64
CA ARG A 411 -5.99 -8.93 -7.43
C ARG A 411 -6.82 -9.16 -6.17
N CYS A 412 -6.74 -8.27 -5.19
CA CYS A 412 -7.57 -8.29 -3.99
C CYS A 412 -8.50 -7.09 -3.96
N PHE A 413 -9.72 -7.32 -3.53
CA PHE A 413 -10.78 -6.33 -3.40
C PHE A 413 -11.43 -6.47 -2.03
N TYR A 414 -11.32 -5.43 -1.20
CA TYR A 414 -11.83 -5.38 0.16
C TYR A 414 -12.92 -4.32 0.26
N ALA A 415 -14.12 -4.64 -0.20
CA ALA A 415 -15.25 -3.71 -0.22
C ALA A 415 -15.72 -3.38 1.20
N LEU A 416 -15.56 -2.14 1.64
CA LEU A 416 -16.15 -1.68 2.90
C LEU A 416 -17.60 -1.26 2.68
N GLU A 417 -18.48 -1.76 3.52
CA GLU A 417 -19.92 -1.57 3.42
C GLU A 417 -20.47 -0.71 4.57
N GLN A 418 -21.30 0.28 4.24
CA GLN A 418 -21.88 1.20 5.23
C GLN A 418 -22.81 0.46 6.19
N ASP A 419 -23.63 -0.49 5.70
CA ASP A 419 -24.55 -1.28 6.54
C ASP A 419 -23.82 -2.07 7.63
N ARG A 420 -22.64 -2.61 7.32
CA ARG A 420 -21.80 -3.29 8.32
C ARG A 420 -21.25 -2.31 9.36
N ALA A 421 -20.80 -1.14 8.92
CA ALA A 421 -20.29 -0.08 9.81
C ALA A 421 -21.40 0.46 10.73
N ASP A 422 -22.61 0.67 10.21
CA ASP A 422 -23.78 1.12 10.97
C ASP A 422 -24.18 0.08 12.04
N LYS A 423 -24.04 -1.21 11.73
CA LYS A 423 -24.23 -2.34 12.66
C LYS A 423 -23.02 -2.58 13.57
N LYS A 424 -21.98 -1.74 13.50
CA LYS A 424 -20.71 -1.86 14.26
C LYS A 424 -20.00 -3.22 14.06
N ARG A 425 -20.09 -3.77 12.84
CA ARG A 425 -19.40 -5.00 12.45
C ARG A 425 -18.07 -4.65 11.78
N TYR A 426 -17.02 -4.53 12.56
CA TYR A 426 -15.68 -4.18 12.09
C TYR A 426 -14.71 -5.37 12.08
N PRO A 427 -13.75 -5.42 11.10
CA PRO A 427 -13.66 -4.54 9.92
C PRO A 427 -14.93 -4.63 9.06
N ALA A 428 -15.38 -3.48 8.53
CA ALA A 428 -16.63 -3.42 7.78
C ALA A 428 -16.53 -4.02 6.34
N VAL A 429 -15.61 -4.94 6.14
CA VAL A 429 -15.37 -5.64 4.87
C VAL A 429 -16.56 -6.55 4.55
N ASN A 430 -17.17 -6.34 3.39
CA ASN A 430 -18.24 -7.21 2.90
C ASN A 430 -17.64 -8.58 2.50
N PRO A 431 -18.00 -9.68 3.15
CA PRO A 431 -17.39 -10.98 2.91
C PRO A 431 -17.83 -11.64 1.59
N ILE A 432 -18.94 -11.17 1.01
CA ILE A 432 -19.53 -11.74 -0.22
C ILE A 432 -18.97 -11.05 -1.45
N ASP A 433 -18.93 -9.71 -1.44
CA ASP A 433 -18.45 -8.92 -2.58
C ASP A 433 -16.93 -8.82 -2.64
N SER A 434 -16.24 -9.01 -1.50
CA SER A 434 -14.79 -9.00 -1.44
C SER A 434 -14.20 -10.30 -1.96
N TYR A 435 -13.02 -10.20 -2.60
CA TYR A 435 -12.34 -11.36 -3.15
C TYR A 435 -10.82 -11.21 -3.12
N SER A 436 -10.15 -12.36 -3.21
CA SER A 436 -8.75 -12.48 -3.56
C SER A 436 -8.60 -13.48 -4.72
N LYS A 437 -8.00 -13.05 -5.82
CA LYS A 437 -7.70 -13.94 -6.95
C LYS A 437 -6.49 -14.83 -6.68
N TYR A 438 -5.73 -14.57 -5.62
CA TYR A 438 -4.56 -15.39 -5.27
C TYR A 438 -4.95 -16.79 -4.80
N ILE A 439 -6.15 -16.96 -4.21
CA ILE A 439 -6.69 -18.27 -3.80
C ILE A 439 -6.82 -19.23 -4.99
N GLU A 440 -7.03 -18.70 -6.20
CA GLU A 440 -7.22 -19.49 -7.42
C GLU A 440 -5.88 -20.03 -8.00
N TYR A 441 -4.73 -19.60 -7.45
CA TYR A 441 -3.42 -19.95 -7.99
C TYR A 441 -2.89 -21.24 -7.36
N PRO A 442 -2.48 -22.24 -8.19
CA PRO A 442 -1.93 -23.50 -7.68
C PRO A 442 -0.67 -23.31 -6.82
N GLU A 443 0.11 -22.26 -7.09
CA GLU A 443 1.32 -21.94 -6.33
C GLU A 443 0.98 -21.50 -4.92
N PHE A 444 -0.11 -20.71 -4.76
CA PHE A 444 -0.61 -20.30 -3.46
C PHE A 444 -1.18 -21.47 -2.67
N ASP A 445 -1.98 -22.33 -3.32
CA ASP A 445 -2.53 -23.52 -2.70
C ASP A 445 -1.45 -24.45 -2.13
N LYS A 446 -0.41 -24.73 -2.92
CA LYS A 446 0.75 -25.48 -2.46
C LYS A 446 1.47 -24.83 -1.29
N TYR A 447 1.65 -23.52 -1.35
CA TYR A 447 2.31 -22.75 -0.29
C TYR A 447 1.52 -22.79 1.00
N ILE A 448 0.22 -22.47 0.96
CA ILE A 448 -0.64 -22.41 2.17
C ILE A 448 -0.80 -23.82 2.78
N THR A 449 -0.94 -24.84 1.94
CA THR A 449 -0.99 -26.24 2.40
C THR A 449 0.28 -26.63 3.13
N SER A 450 1.45 -26.18 2.69
CA SER A 450 2.71 -26.45 3.38
C SER A 450 2.84 -25.75 4.74
N LEU A 451 2.15 -24.62 4.93
CA LEU A 451 2.19 -23.85 6.18
C LEU A 451 1.19 -24.36 7.23
N ILE A 452 -0.04 -24.61 6.82
CA ILE A 452 -1.17 -24.85 7.73
C ILE A 452 -1.92 -26.16 7.44
N GLY A 453 -1.44 -26.98 6.52
CA GLY A 453 -2.05 -28.27 6.17
C GLY A 453 -3.12 -28.17 5.09
N GLU A 454 -3.66 -29.35 4.76
CA GLU A 454 -4.66 -29.51 3.70
C GLU A 454 -6.05 -28.99 4.12
N GLY A 455 -6.88 -28.63 3.12
CA GLY A 455 -8.29 -28.30 3.32
C GLY A 455 -8.59 -26.84 3.69
N TRP A 456 -7.59 -25.97 3.83
CA TRP A 456 -7.80 -24.57 4.15
C TRP A 456 -8.70 -23.85 3.14
N ILE A 457 -8.36 -23.91 1.85
CA ILE A 457 -9.11 -23.25 0.77
C ILE A 457 -10.53 -23.81 0.67
N GLU A 458 -10.69 -25.11 0.90
CA GLU A 458 -12.01 -25.74 0.92
C GLU A 458 -12.87 -25.19 2.06
N MET A 459 -12.34 -25.09 3.28
CA MET A 459 -13.03 -24.48 4.43
C MET A 459 -13.40 -23.01 4.17
N VAL A 460 -12.52 -22.24 3.55
CA VAL A 460 -12.79 -20.84 3.16
C VAL A 460 -13.96 -20.76 2.18
N ASN A 461 -13.98 -21.58 1.14
CA ASN A 461 -15.05 -21.62 0.16
C ASN A 461 -16.39 -22.07 0.75
N GLU A 462 -16.36 -23.07 1.64
CA GLU A 462 -17.54 -23.49 2.40
C GLU A 462 -18.07 -22.34 3.27
N THR A 463 -17.20 -21.64 3.95
CA THR A 463 -17.54 -20.49 4.80
C THR A 463 -18.20 -19.37 3.98
N LYS A 464 -17.66 -19.04 2.82
CA LYS A 464 -18.26 -18.04 1.88
C LYS A 464 -19.65 -18.47 1.41
N THR A 465 -19.82 -19.75 1.07
CA THR A 465 -21.10 -20.31 0.64
C THR A 465 -22.16 -20.20 1.75
N ARG A 466 -21.77 -20.49 3.00
CA ARG A 466 -22.66 -20.37 4.17
C ARG A 466 -23.06 -18.92 4.45
N LEU A 467 -22.13 -17.98 4.32
CA LEU A 467 -22.40 -16.53 4.47
C LEU A 467 -23.40 -16.06 3.40
N LEU A 468 -23.22 -16.48 2.15
CA LEU A 468 -24.16 -16.14 1.06
C LEU A 468 -25.56 -16.71 1.36
N ARG A 469 -25.64 -17.97 1.75
CA ARG A 469 -26.92 -18.59 2.10
C ARG A 469 -27.58 -17.94 3.30
N GLY A 470 -26.81 -17.56 4.31
CA GLY A 470 -27.32 -16.83 5.48
C GLY A 470 -27.90 -15.47 5.12
N LYS A 471 -27.27 -14.74 4.17
CA LYS A 471 -27.81 -13.47 3.65
C LYS A 471 -29.16 -13.65 2.93
N GLU A 472 -29.27 -14.65 2.07
CA GLU A 472 -30.54 -14.98 1.38
C GLU A 472 -31.66 -15.28 2.38
N ILE A 473 -31.35 -16.04 3.43
CA ILE A 473 -32.32 -16.38 4.47
C ILE A 473 -32.68 -15.16 5.31
N ALA A 474 -31.71 -14.31 5.65
CA ALA A 474 -31.97 -13.06 6.37
C ALA A 474 -32.98 -12.17 5.61
N GLU A 475 -32.86 -12.09 4.27
CA GLU A 475 -33.81 -11.38 3.42
C GLU A 475 -35.21 -12.01 3.49
N GLN A 476 -35.31 -13.33 3.49
CA GLN A 476 -36.59 -14.03 3.64
C GLN A 476 -37.23 -13.79 5.00
N ILE A 477 -36.45 -13.87 6.10
CA ILE A 477 -36.94 -13.58 7.46
C ILE A 477 -37.45 -12.13 7.53
N ASN A 478 -36.73 -11.17 6.93
CA ASN A 478 -37.15 -9.77 6.92
C ASN A 478 -38.47 -9.54 6.18
N ILE A 479 -38.79 -10.35 5.17
CA ILE A 479 -40.03 -10.23 4.37
C ILE A 479 -41.18 -10.98 5.04
N LEU A 480 -40.96 -12.20 5.53
CA LEU A 480 -41.98 -13.12 6.00
C LEU A 480 -42.21 -13.08 7.52
N GLY A 481 -41.28 -12.50 8.28
CA GLY A 481 -41.21 -12.59 9.74
C GLY A 481 -40.62 -13.93 10.23
N ASP A 482 -40.23 -13.95 11.50
CA ASP A 482 -39.59 -15.12 12.12
C ASP A 482 -40.49 -16.37 12.08
N ASP A 483 -41.78 -16.20 12.35
CA ASP A 483 -42.78 -17.29 12.33
C ASP A 483 -43.08 -17.79 10.91
N GLY A 484 -42.72 -17.03 9.88
CA GLY A 484 -43.03 -17.33 8.47
C GLY A 484 -42.01 -18.24 7.79
N VAL A 485 -40.91 -18.59 8.47
CA VAL A 485 -39.83 -19.44 7.90
C VAL A 485 -39.59 -20.69 8.75
N PRO A 486 -39.18 -21.83 8.14
CA PRO A 486 -38.85 -23.04 8.87
C PRO A 486 -37.71 -22.89 9.87
N VAL A 487 -37.72 -23.66 10.97
CA VAL A 487 -36.68 -23.63 12.01
C VAL A 487 -35.27 -23.92 11.46
N GLU A 488 -35.13 -24.78 10.46
CA GLU A 488 -33.86 -25.10 9.80
C GLU A 488 -33.26 -23.88 9.10
N TYR A 489 -34.07 -22.93 8.65
CA TYR A 489 -33.59 -21.66 8.06
C TYR A 489 -33.00 -20.76 9.14
N HIS A 490 -33.63 -20.71 10.33
CA HIS A 490 -33.05 -20.01 11.47
C HIS A 490 -31.72 -20.63 11.91
N VAL A 491 -31.59 -21.95 11.89
CA VAL A 491 -30.30 -22.62 12.16
C VAL A 491 -29.25 -22.20 11.15
N THR A 492 -29.57 -22.16 9.86
CA THR A 492 -28.66 -21.76 8.79
C THR A 492 -28.27 -20.29 8.93
N PHE A 493 -29.23 -19.41 9.23
CA PHE A 493 -28.99 -17.99 9.49
C PHE A 493 -28.04 -17.80 10.66
N TRP A 494 -28.29 -18.45 11.79
CA TRP A 494 -27.45 -18.30 12.99
C TRP A 494 -26.06 -18.92 12.84
N LYS A 495 -25.89 -19.96 12.04
CA LYS A 495 -24.56 -20.45 11.64
C LYS A 495 -23.79 -19.41 10.82
N SER A 496 -24.46 -18.68 9.95
CA SER A 496 -23.87 -17.55 9.21
C SER A 496 -23.49 -16.40 10.15
N GLU A 497 -24.35 -16.05 11.11
CA GLU A 497 -24.05 -15.04 12.14
C GLU A 497 -22.87 -15.46 13.03
N LEU A 498 -22.75 -16.75 13.38
CA LEU A 498 -21.59 -17.27 14.11
C LEU A 498 -20.29 -17.03 13.33
N ILE A 499 -20.28 -17.31 12.03
CA ILE A 499 -19.13 -17.04 11.18
C ILE A 499 -18.81 -15.54 11.18
N ASP A 500 -19.82 -14.68 10.98
CA ASP A 500 -19.61 -13.24 10.95
C ASP A 500 -19.06 -12.70 12.26
N PHE A 501 -19.63 -13.09 13.40
CA PHE A 501 -19.23 -12.57 14.70
C PHE A 501 -17.88 -13.10 15.20
N VAL A 502 -17.44 -14.28 14.79
CA VAL A 502 -16.25 -14.93 15.34
C VAL A 502 -15.07 -14.92 14.37
N VAL A 503 -15.32 -15.18 13.09
CA VAL A 503 -14.26 -15.21 12.07
C VAL A 503 -14.01 -13.84 11.49
N LEU A 504 -15.06 -13.10 11.11
CA LEU A 504 -14.91 -11.85 10.36
C LEU A 504 -14.72 -10.63 11.26
N GLN A 505 -15.44 -10.54 12.38
CA GLN A 505 -15.28 -9.40 13.27
C GLN A 505 -14.01 -9.53 14.11
N GLN A 506 -13.31 -8.41 14.25
CA GLN A 506 -12.06 -8.32 14.99
C GLN A 506 -11.94 -6.93 15.58
N ASP A 507 -11.60 -6.83 16.86
CA ASP A 507 -11.42 -5.56 17.56
C ASP A 507 -9.98 -5.06 17.36
N ALA A 508 -9.82 -4.02 16.54
CA ALA A 508 -8.52 -3.43 16.26
C ALA A 508 -7.89 -2.70 17.47
N PHE A 509 -8.65 -2.47 18.53
CA PHE A 509 -8.21 -1.75 19.74
C PHE A 509 -7.97 -2.67 20.94
N ASP A 510 -8.32 -3.94 20.85
CA ASP A 510 -8.02 -4.93 21.89
C ASP A 510 -6.58 -5.42 21.74
N GLU A 511 -5.89 -5.66 22.86
CA GLU A 511 -4.47 -6.06 22.84
C GLU A 511 -4.26 -7.48 22.27
N ILE A 512 -5.24 -8.37 22.40
CA ILE A 512 -5.16 -9.77 21.98
C ILE A 512 -5.86 -9.98 20.64
N ASP A 513 -7.11 -9.49 20.49
CA ASP A 513 -7.91 -9.74 19.29
C ASP A 513 -7.42 -8.93 18.08
N ALA A 514 -6.75 -7.77 18.30
CA ALA A 514 -6.26 -6.93 17.21
C ALA A 514 -5.31 -7.66 16.26
N VAL A 515 -4.52 -8.62 16.75
CA VAL A 515 -3.57 -9.40 15.97
C VAL A 515 -3.85 -10.88 16.15
N THR A 516 -4.27 -11.54 15.09
CA THR A 516 -4.51 -12.99 15.12
C THR A 516 -3.48 -13.71 14.26
N PRO A 517 -2.49 -14.41 14.85
CA PRO A 517 -1.50 -15.17 14.08
C PRO A 517 -2.16 -16.28 13.25
N LEU A 518 -1.55 -16.67 12.14
CA LEU A 518 -2.12 -17.61 11.17
C LEU A 518 -2.52 -18.95 11.78
N GLU A 519 -1.72 -19.48 12.71
CA GLU A 519 -2.04 -20.71 13.46
C GLU A 519 -3.37 -20.60 14.21
N ARG A 520 -3.59 -19.47 14.88
CA ARG A 520 -4.83 -19.19 15.60
C ARG A 520 -6.00 -19.00 14.65
N GLN A 521 -5.79 -18.35 13.51
CA GLN A 521 -6.82 -18.20 12.47
C GLN A 521 -7.27 -19.57 11.96
N GLN A 522 -6.33 -20.51 11.80
CA GLN A 522 -6.63 -21.88 11.41
C GLN A 522 -7.49 -22.60 12.46
N ASP A 523 -7.13 -22.51 13.74
CA ASP A 523 -7.92 -23.14 14.84
C ASP A 523 -9.34 -22.58 14.89
N ILE A 524 -9.49 -21.26 14.78
CA ILE A 524 -10.79 -20.58 14.74
C ILE A 524 -11.61 -21.06 13.52
N LEU A 525 -11.04 -21.02 12.32
CA LEU A 525 -11.77 -21.41 11.10
C LEU A 525 -12.20 -22.88 11.16
N LYS A 526 -11.32 -23.76 11.61
CA LYS A 526 -11.62 -25.20 11.78
C LYS A 526 -12.74 -25.40 12.79
N MET A 527 -12.61 -24.83 13.98
CA MET A 527 -13.62 -24.93 15.05
C MET A 527 -15.00 -24.45 14.56
N ILE A 528 -15.07 -23.29 13.91
CA ILE A 528 -16.33 -22.74 13.42
C ILE A 528 -16.89 -23.56 12.26
N THR A 529 -16.05 -24.06 11.37
CA THR A 529 -16.48 -24.94 10.27
C THR A 529 -17.06 -26.26 10.83
N ASP A 530 -16.43 -26.87 11.84
CA ASP A 530 -16.91 -28.10 12.48
C ASP A 530 -18.25 -27.86 13.17
N ILE A 531 -18.44 -26.74 13.88
CA ILE A 531 -19.73 -26.36 14.47
C ILE A 531 -20.79 -26.18 13.36
N CYS A 532 -20.44 -25.55 12.24
CA CYS A 532 -21.36 -25.35 11.14
C CYS A 532 -21.73 -26.64 10.39
N ARG A 533 -20.84 -27.61 10.32
CA ARG A 533 -21.10 -28.96 9.74
C ARG A 533 -21.98 -29.82 10.63
N SER A 534 -21.94 -29.62 11.93
CA SER A 534 -22.74 -30.39 12.89
C SER A 534 -24.23 -30.11 12.73
N GLU A 535 -25.05 -31.14 12.93
CA GLU A 535 -26.51 -31.03 12.95
C GLU A 535 -27.01 -30.76 14.36
N TYR A 536 -28.01 -29.88 14.47
CA TYR A 536 -28.63 -29.49 15.74
C TYR A 536 -30.15 -29.62 15.65
N LYS A 537 -30.81 -30.06 16.73
CA LYS A 537 -32.25 -30.21 16.79
C LYS A 537 -32.87 -29.17 17.71
N PHE A 538 -33.84 -28.44 17.21
CA PHE A 538 -34.61 -27.42 17.91
C PHE A 538 -36.10 -27.60 17.60
N GLU A 539 -36.96 -27.18 18.53
CA GLU A 539 -38.41 -27.17 18.32
C GLU A 539 -38.93 -25.83 17.87
N GLU A 540 -38.34 -24.73 18.36
CA GLU A 540 -38.76 -23.36 18.12
C GLU A 540 -37.56 -22.48 17.71
N PHE A 541 -37.83 -21.38 16.99
CA PHE A 541 -36.77 -20.49 16.49
C PHE A 541 -36.12 -19.66 17.60
N GLU A 542 -36.82 -19.37 18.70
CA GLU A 542 -36.27 -18.70 19.90
C GLU A 542 -35.19 -19.54 20.58
N GLU A 543 -35.35 -20.87 20.60
CA GLU A 543 -34.32 -21.78 21.10
C GLU A 543 -33.04 -21.69 20.25
N VAL A 544 -33.19 -21.65 18.92
CA VAL A 544 -32.05 -21.51 17.98
C VAL A 544 -31.30 -20.23 18.30
N SER A 545 -32.00 -19.11 18.35
CA SER A 545 -31.41 -17.79 18.60
C SER A 545 -30.71 -17.75 19.98
N SER A 546 -31.34 -18.27 21.03
CA SER A 546 -30.77 -18.31 22.38
C SER A 546 -29.52 -19.19 22.45
N PHE A 547 -29.53 -20.34 21.80
CA PHE A 547 -28.40 -21.26 21.75
C PHE A 547 -27.19 -20.63 21.02
N PHE A 548 -27.36 -20.15 19.78
CA PHE A 548 -26.25 -19.61 19.02
C PHE A 548 -25.71 -18.28 19.59
N LYS A 549 -26.54 -17.47 20.25
CA LYS A 549 -26.06 -16.29 20.98
C LYS A 549 -25.08 -16.68 22.09
N LYS A 550 -25.35 -17.80 22.83
CA LYS A 550 -24.41 -18.31 23.85
C LYS A 550 -23.13 -18.83 23.21
N VAL A 551 -23.22 -19.60 22.11
CA VAL A 551 -22.08 -20.09 21.36
C VAL A 551 -21.20 -18.91 20.86
N ILE A 552 -21.80 -17.92 20.24
CA ILE A 552 -21.10 -16.71 19.76
C ILE A 552 -20.40 -15.99 20.92
N ASN A 553 -21.07 -15.83 22.07
CA ASN A 553 -20.48 -15.14 23.21
C ASN A 553 -19.25 -15.89 23.75
N ILE A 554 -19.32 -17.23 23.91
CA ILE A 554 -18.18 -18.03 24.36
C ILE A 554 -17.01 -17.92 23.35
N CYS A 555 -17.28 -18.08 22.05
CA CYS A 555 -16.25 -17.93 21.00
C CYS A 555 -15.62 -16.54 20.98
N LYS A 556 -16.40 -15.47 21.20
CA LYS A 556 -15.86 -14.10 21.32
C LYS A 556 -14.95 -13.96 22.55
N GLN A 557 -15.33 -14.55 23.71
CA GLN A 557 -14.45 -14.55 24.88
C GLN A 557 -13.15 -15.34 24.63
N MET A 558 -13.20 -16.39 23.82
CA MET A 558 -11.98 -17.07 23.35
C MET A 558 -11.11 -16.12 22.51
N ASN A 559 -11.69 -15.32 21.60
CA ASN A 559 -10.93 -14.37 20.78
C ASN A 559 -10.22 -13.29 21.62
N TYR A 560 -10.80 -12.87 22.74
CA TYR A 560 -10.21 -11.92 23.71
C TYR A 560 -9.27 -12.57 24.73
N SER A 561 -9.01 -13.88 24.64
CA SER A 561 -8.14 -14.62 25.55
C SER A 561 -6.84 -15.02 24.85
N GLU A 562 -5.73 -15.12 25.59
CA GLU A 562 -4.46 -15.63 25.07
C GLU A 562 -4.64 -17.03 24.48
N PHE A 563 -4.16 -17.25 23.26
CA PHE A 563 -4.29 -18.51 22.54
C PHE A 563 -3.65 -19.66 23.35
N ASN A 564 -4.39 -20.74 23.52
CA ASN A 564 -4.02 -21.90 24.35
C ASN A 564 -3.74 -21.58 25.83
N GLY A 565 -4.09 -20.38 26.31
CA GLY A 565 -4.02 -20.01 27.72
C GLY A 565 -5.11 -20.67 28.56
N GLU A 566 -5.02 -20.51 29.89
CA GLU A 566 -5.95 -21.11 30.83
C GLU A 566 -7.42 -20.72 30.58
N LYS A 567 -7.67 -19.43 30.35
CA LYS A 567 -9.02 -18.90 30.04
C LYS A 567 -9.54 -19.41 28.69
N TYR A 568 -8.69 -19.42 27.66
CA TYR A 568 -9.05 -19.96 26.36
C TYR A 568 -9.50 -21.43 26.47
N ASN A 569 -8.73 -22.25 27.14
CA ASN A 569 -9.04 -23.66 27.32
C ASN A 569 -10.30 -23.88 28.17
N ALA A 570 -10.54 -23.06 29.20
CA ALA A 570 -11.77 -23.09 29.98
C ALA A 570 -13.02 -22.80 29.12
N TYR A 571 -12.96 -21.77 28.27
CA TYR A 571 -14.04 -21.48 27.34
C TYR A 571 -14.23 -22.55 26.27
N LYS A 572 -13.16 -23.21 25.82
CA LYS A 572 -13.25 -24.33 24.88
C LYS A 572 -14.03 -25.49 25.47
N VAL A 573 -13.75 -25.86 26.73
CA VAL A 573 -14.50 -26.90 27.47
C VAL A 573 -15.97 -26.50 27.69
N GLU A 574 -16.24 -25.23 27.99
CA GLU A 574 -17.60 -24.71 28.14
C GLU A 574 -18.37 -24.79 26.80
N LEU A 575 -17.71 -24.42 25.69
CA LEU A 575 -18.26 -24.52 24.34
C LEU A 575 -18.63 -25.97 23.99
N GLU A 576 -17.73 -26.92 24.20
CA GLU A 576 -17.96 -28.34 23.92
C GLU A 576 -19.17 -28.89 24.73
N LYS A 577 -19.29 -28.54 26.00
CA LYS A 577 -20.44 -28.90 26.83
C LYS A 577 -21.74 -28.30 26.29
N LEU A 578 -21.73 -27.02 25.87
CA LEU A 578 -22.92 -26.37 25.33
C LEU A 578 -23.34 -27.02 24.00
N LEU A 579 -22.41 -27.28 23.09
CA LEU A 579 -22.69 -27.91 21.79
C LEU A 579 -23.32 -29.30 21.98
N ALA A 580 -22.81 -30.12 22.89
CA ALA A 580 -23.32 -31.44 23.18
C ALA A 580 -24.79 -31.46 23.65
N THR A 581 -25.33 -30.33 24.13
CA THR A 581 -26.75 -30.29 24.61
C THR A 581 -27.77 -30.33 23.48
N LYS A 582 -27.42 -29.96 22.26
CA LYS A 582 -28.34 -29.85 21.11
C LYS A 582 -27.83 -30.57 19.86
N GLN A 583 -26.60 -31.06 19.84
CA GLN A 583 -26.01 -31.78 18.72
C GLN A 583 -26.69 -33.17 18.56
N VAL A 584 -27.02 -33.50 17.33
CA VAL A 584 -27.56 -34.83 16.98
C VAL A 584 -26.38 -35.80 16.95
N SER A 585 -26.44 -36.85 17.79
CA SER A 585 -25.46 -37.93 17.75
C SER A 585 -25.60 -38.69 16.43
N ASN A 586 -24.57 -38.74 15.61
CA ASN A 586 -24.53 -39.70 14.51
C ASN A 586 -24.36 -41.10 15.11
N GLU A 587 -25.47 -41.81 15.35
CA GLU A 587 -25.45 -43.25 15.57
C GLU A 587 -25.23 -44.02 14.26
#